data_1711ab5d31736f87421f5e8ff5f89e6d
#
_entry.id   1711ab5d31736f87421f5e8ff5f89e6d
#
_cell.length_a   1.000
_cell.length_b   1.000
_cell.length_c   1.000
_cell.angle_alpha   90.00
_cell.angle_beta   90.00
_cell.angle_gamma   90.00
#
_symmetry.space_group_name_H-M   'P 1'
#
loop_
_entity.id
_entity.type
_entity.pdbx_description
1 polymer ?
#
loop_
_entity_poly.entity_id
_entity_poly.type
_entity_poly.pdbx_seq_one_letter_code
_entity_poly.pdbx_strand_id
1 'polypeptide(L)'
;MGKLIGYARVSTRQQDADRQVSDLLGAGVRRDDIYVDSGVSGGRASRPQFDRAVAALESGDTLVITTLDRLGRSTQNMLAFAEALRARGAGLRVLNLGGGDVDTATPMGSMVFTVMAALAQMELEIKRERITDSVAKRRAAGQDLGGRRPTFTDSQIRNALRLIDGGEPATQVAHDLGMSRATLYRRIRELPPATSI
;
A
#
# COMPACT_ATOMS: atom_id res chain seq x y z
N MET A 1 3.97 -25.20 -26.34
CA MET A 1 3.57 -24.72 -25.00
C MET A 1 4.38 -23.47 -24.72
N GLY A 2 3.73 -22.39 -24.36
CA GLY A 2 4.42 -21.16 -24.00
C GLY A 2 5.26 -21.33 -22.73
N LYS A 3 6.14 -20.41 -22.48
CA LYS A 3 7.03 -20.36 -21.33
C LYS A 3 6.25 -19.92 -20.08
N LEU A 4 6.60 -20.48 -18.92
CA LEU A 4 6.10 -20.02 -17.62
C LEU A 4 7.12 -19.07 -17.00
N ILE A 5 6.71 -17.83 -16.71
CA ILE A 5 7.53 -16.81 -16.05
C ILE A 5 6.96 -16.58 -14.67
N GLY A 6 7.75 -16.79 -13.62
CA GLY A 6 7.33 -16.65 -12.24
C GLY A 6 7.67 -15.29 -11.67
N TYR A 7 6.76 -14.71 -10.88
CA TYR A 7 7.05 -13.52 -10.10
C TYR A 7 6.67 -13.69 -8.63
N ALA A 8 7.63 -13.34 -7.78
CA ALA A 8 7.44 -13.30 -6.32
C ALA A 8 7.78 -11.91 -5.77
N ARG A 9 7.05 -11.50 -4.74
CA ARG A 9 7.33 -10.27 -4.00
C ARG A 9 7.34 -10.56 -2.50
N VAL A 10 8.45 -10.20 -1.85
CA VAL A 10 8.62 -10.43 -0.42
C VAL A 10 8.91 -9.11 0.30
N SER A 11 8.34 -8.94 1.49
CA SER A 11 8.68 -7.82 2.36
C SER A 11 10.09 -8.05 2.94
N THR A 12 10.29 -8.42 4.15
CA THR A 12 11.62 -8.52 4.76
C THR A 12 11.95 -9.92 5.31
N ARG A 13 11.04 -10.88 5.19
CA ARG A 13 11.25 -12.23 5.75
C ARG A 13 11.71 -13.20 4.65
N GLN A 14 12.91 -13.71 4.80
CA GLN A 14 13.54 -14.70 3.87
C GLN A 14 12.65 -15.94 3.67
N GLN A 15 12.00 -16.43 4.75
CA GLN A 15 11.13 -17.61 4.69
C GLN A 15 9.93 -17.45 3.74
N ASP A 16 9.38 -16.23 3.59
CA ASP A 16 8.29 -15.98 2.65
C ASP A 16 8.78 -16.01 1.18
N ALA A 17 10.05 -15.67 0.93
CA ALA A 17 10.66 -15.75 -0.39
C ALA A 17 10.83 -17.20 -0.82
N ASP A 18 11.44 -18.01 0.05
CA ASP A 18 11.75 -19.41 -0.24
C ASP A 18 10.47 -20.20 -0.50
N ARG A 19 9.40 -19.95 0.28
CA ARG A 19 8.09 -20.57 0.06
C ARG A 19 7.50 -20.20 -1.29
N GLN A 20 7.44 -18.91 -1.65
CA GLN A 20 6.88 -18.47 -2.93
C GLN A 20 7.67 -19.04 -4.11
N VAL A 21 9.01 -19.06 -4.02
CA VAL A 21 9.87 -19.67 -5.04
C VAL A 21 9.59 -21.18 -5.15
N SER A 22 9.43 -21.88 -4.03
CA SER A 22 9.07 -23.31 -4.02
C SER A 22 7.72 -23.57 -4.68
N ASP A 23 6.70 -22.74 -4.38
CA ASP A 23 5.36 -22.85 -4.99
C ASP A 23 5.44 -22.63 -6.51
N LEU A 24 6.22 -21.65 -6.98
CA LEU A 24 6.43 -21.39 -8.40
C LEU A 24 7.14 -22.55 -9.12
N LEU A 25 8.18 -23.11 -8.49
CA LEU A 25 8.87 -24.29 -9.02
C LEU A 25 7.93 -25.49 -9.09
N GLY A 26 7.11 -25.70 -8.04
CA GLY A 26 6.09 -26.75 -8.02
C GLY A 26 5.01 -26.59 -9.11
N ALA A 27 4.74 -25.35 -9.52
CA ALA A 27 3.84 -25.04 -10.63
C ALA A 27 4.46 -25.24 -12.02
N GLY A 28 5.73 -25.61 -12.09
CA GLY A 28 6.46 -25.90 -13.33
C GLY A 28 7.26 -24.70 -13.89
N VAL A 29 7.39 -23.61 -13.15
CA VAL A 29 8.26 -22.48 -13.54
C VAL A 29 9.72 -22.90 -13.40
N ARG A 30 10.55 -22.62 -14.39
CA ARG A 30 12.00 -22.88 -14.29
C ARG A 30 12.65 -21.85 -13.37
N ARG A 31 13.68 -22.28 -12.63
CA ARG A 31 14.39 -21.38 -11.68
C ARG A 31 14.92 -20.11 -12.33
N ASP A 32 15.45 -20.21 -13.55
CA ASP A 32 16.00 -19.07 -14.30
C ASP A 32 14.94 -18.09 -14.78
N ASP A 33 13.66 -18.47 -14.75
CA ASP A 33 12.51 -17.70 -15.17
C ASP A 33 11.71 -17.16 -13.98
N ILE A 34 12.28 -17.20 -12.76
CA ILE A 34 11.68 -16.66 -11.55
C ILE A 34 12.32 -15.31 -11.20
N TYR A 35 11.49 -14.28 -11.12
CA TYR A 35 11.87 -12.92 -10.77
C TYR A 35 11.37 -12.58 -9.36
N VAL A 36 12.25 -12.06 -8.49
CA VAL A 36 11.92 -11.80 -7.08
C VAL A 36 12.25 -10.36 -6.71
N ASP A 37 11.25 -9.60 -6.29
CA ASP A 37 11.43 -8.29 -5.66
C ASP A 37 11.44 -8.45 -4.14
N SER A 38 12.57 -8.11 -3.51
CA SER A 38 12.78 -8.20 -2.07
C SER A 38 12.80 -6.82 -1.41
N GLY A 39 12.25 -6.70 -0.18
CA GLY A 39 12.29 -5.45 0.60
C GLY A 39 11.28 -4.39 0.15
N VAL A 40 10.39 -4.70 -0.78
CA VAL A 40 9.42 -3.76 -1.34
C VAL A 40 8.14 -3.77 -0.53
N SER A 41 7.97 -2.78 0.39
CA SER A 41 6.68 -2.54 1.04
C SER A 41 5.71 -1.89 0.04
N GLY A 42 4.46 -2.36 0.02
CA GLY A 42 3.46 -2.13 -1.02
C GLY A 42 2.95 -0.72 -1.28
N GLY A 43 3.76 0.33 -1.14
CA GLY A 43 3.44 1.68 -1.59
C GLY A 43 4.59 2.24 -2.39
N ARG A 44 4.39 2.70 -3.61
CA ARG A 44 5.32 3.44 -4.51
C ARG A 44 6.76 2.92 -4.68
N ALA A 45 7.10 1.74 -4.20
CA ALA A 45 8.43 1.20 -4.41
C ALA A 45 8.55 0.68 -5.84
N SER A 46 9.67 1.00 -6.49
CA SER A 46 10.09 0.43 -7.76
C SER A 46 10.07 -1.11 -7.68
N ARG A 47 9.54 -1.77 -8.71
CA ARG A 47 9.49 -3.23 -8.83
C ARG A 47 10.28 -3.69 -10.05
N PRO A 48 11.61 -3.54 -10.02
CA PRO A 48 12.44 -3.78 -11.20
C PRO A 48 12.38 -5.22 -11.68
N GLN A 49 12.17 -6.19 -10.79
CA GLN A 49 12.05 -7.59 -11.20
C GLN A 49 10.67 -7.88 -11.80
N PHE A 50 9.61 -7.23 -11.32
CA PHE A 50 8.30 -7.30 -11.96
C PHE A 50 8.34 -6.76 -13.39
N ASP A 51 8.95 -5.60 -13.57
CA ASP A 51 9.07 -4.98 -14.90
C ASP A 51 9.87 -5.88 -15.86
N ARG A 52 10.93 -6.53 -15.36
CA ARG A 52 11.70 -7.53 -16.12
C ARG A 52 10.88 -8.77 -16.45
N ALA A 53 10.13 -9.32 -15.50
CA ALA A 53 9.26 -10.46 -15.71
C ALA A 53 8.23 -10.17 -16.81
N VAL A 54 7.60 -8.97 -16.77
CA VAL A 54 6.62 -8.55 -17.78
C VAL A 54 7.28 -8.31 -19.15
N ALA A 55 8.49 -7.75 -19.17
CA ALA A 55 9.25 -7.54 -20.41
C ALA A 55 9.70 -8.85 -21.07
N ALA A 56 9.93 -9.89 -20.28
CA ALA A 56 10.35 -11.21 -20.77
C ALA A 56 9.19 -12.06 -21.33
N LEU A 57 7.93 -11.62 -21.16
CA LEU A 57 6.77 -12.33 -21.69
C LEU A 57 6.59 -12.11 -23.19
N GLU A 58 6.45 -13.22 -23.92
CA GLU A 58 6.09 -13.26 -25.33
C GLU A 58 4.65 -13.79 -25.50
N SER A 59 4.15 -13.74 -26.74
CA SER A 59 2.84 -14.30 -27.05
C SER A 59 2.83 -15.82 -26.84
N GLY A 60 1.83 -16.32 -26.10
CA GLY A 60 1.72 -17.70 -25.68
C GLY A 60 2.33 -18.02 -24.32
N ASP A 61 3.07 -17.08 -23.72
CA ASP A 61 3.65 -17.25 -22.38
C ASP A 61 2.63 -16.98 -21.27
N THR A 62 2.95 -17.45 -20.05
CA THR A 62 2.07 -17.23 -18.89
C THR A 62 2.90 -16.69 -17.72
N LEU A 63 2.45 -15.54 -17.17
CA LEU A 63 2.95 -15.04 -15.90
C LEU A 63 2.32 -15.83 -14.76
N VAL A 64 3.15 -16.43 -13.90
CA VAL A 64 2.71 -17.22 -12.74
C VAL A 64 3.04 -16.46 -11.45
N ILE A 65 2.04 -16.30 -10.58
CA ILE A 65 2.18 -15.71 -9.26
C ILE A 65 1.51 -16.59 -8.21
N THR A 66 1.92 -16.46 -6.96
CA THR A 66 1.31 -17.23 -5.86
C THR A 66 -0.05 -16.67 -5.46
N THR A 67 -0.17 -15.36 -5.29
CA THR A 67 -1.39 -14.67 -4.85
C THR A 67 -1.51 -13.29 -5.50
N LEU A 68 -2.75 -12.78 -5.67
CA LEU A 68 -3.02 -11.50 -6.35
C LEU A 68 -2.38 -10.28 -5.69
N ASP A 69 -2.21 -10.28 -4.37
CA ASP A 69 -1.57 -9.18 -3.65
C ASP A 69 -0.11 -8.96 -4.05
N ARG A 70 0.51 -9.90 -4.75
CA ARG A 70 1.84 -9.75 -5.34
C ARG A 70 1.85 -8.78 -6.52
N LEU A 71 0.75 -8.68 -7.27
CA LEU A 71 0.62 -7.74 -8.39
C LEU A 71 0.30 -6.31 -7.94
N GLY A 72 -0.50 -6.14 -6.87
CA GLY A 72 -0.88 -4.80 -6.42
C GLY A 72 -1.94 -4.81 -5.33
N ARG A 73 -2.38 -3.61 -4.93
CA ARG A 73 -3.41 -3.40 -3.89
C ARG A 73 -4.79 -3.06 -4.43
N SER A 74 -4.93 -2.83 -5.74
CA SER A 74 -6.20 -2.47 -6.36
C SER A 74 -6.62 -3.57 -7.32
N THR A 75 -7.82 -4.08 -7.14
CA THR A 75 -8.42 -5.10 -8.00
C THR A 75 -8.61 -4.58 -9.43
N GLN A 76 -8.95 -3.29 -9.60
CA GLN A 76 -9.07 -2.65 -10.91
C GLN A 76 -7.74 -2.71 -11.67
N ASN A 77 -6.61 -2.41 -10.99
CA ASN A 77 -5.30 -2.50 -11.61
C ASN A 77 -4.93 -3.94 -11.98
N MET A 78 -5.35 -4.91 -11.18
CA MET A 78 -5.09 -6.33 -11.47
C MET A 78 -5.91 -6.82 -12.67
N LEU A 79 -7.17 -6.42 -12.79
CA LEU A 79 -8.01 -6.72 -13.96
C LEU A 79 -7.44 -6.07 -15.23
N ALA A 80 -7.14 -4.78 -15.18
CA ALA A 80 -6.53 -4.07 -16.30
C ALA A 80 -5.18 -4.68 -16.71
N PHE A 81 -4.38 -5.14 -15.75
CA PHE A 81 -3.14 -5.84 -16.02
C PHE A 81 -3.36 -7.20 -16.71
N ALA A 82 -4.32 -8.00 -16.22
CA ALA A 82 -4.66 -9.28 -16.85
C ALA A 82 -5.18 -9.08 -18.28
N GLU A 83 -6.00 -8.07 -18.53
CA GLU A 83 -6.46 -7.70 -19.87
C GLU A 83 -5.29 -7.23 -20.76
N ALA A 84 -4.37 -6.45 -20.25
CA ALA A 84 -3.17 -6.03 -20.98
C ALA A 84 -2.27 -7.23 -21.36
N LEU A 85 -2.11 -8.21 -20.47
CA LEU A 85 -1.42 -9.46 -20.79
C LEU A 85 -2.15 -10.23 -21.90
N ARG A 86 -3.46 -10.37 -21.78
CA ARG A 86 -4.27 -11.04 -22.79
C ARG A 86 -4.19 -10.36 -24.17
N ALA A 87 -4.22 -9.02 -24.21
CA ALA A 87 -4.06 -8.27 -25.47
C ALA A 87 -2.70 -8.49 -26.12
N ARG A 88 -1.67 -8.85 -25.33
CA ARG A 88 -0.34 -9.24 -25.82
C ARG A 88 -0.24 -10.74 -26.16
N GLY A 89 -1.33 -11.49 -26.01
CA GLY A 89 -1.35 -12.94 -26.19
C GLY A 89 -0.72 -13.72 -25.05
N ALA A 90 -0.48 -13.10 -23.87
CA ALA A 90 0.08 -13.73 -22.69
C ALA A 90 -1.03 -14.05 -21.65
N GLY A 91 -0.83 -15.11 -20.85
CA GLY A 91 -1.73 -15.52 -19.76
C GLY A 91 -1.29 -15.02 -18.40
N LEU A 92 -2.20 -15.05 -17.43
CA LEU A 92 -1.92 -14.90 -16.01
C LEU A 92 -2.41 -16.13 -15.27
N ARG A 93 -1.55 -16.77 -14.49
CA ARG A 93 -1.88 -17.90 -13.61
C ARG A 93 -1.62 -17.54 -12.17
N VAL A 94 -2.65 -17.71 -11.33
CA VAL A 94 -2.60 -17.42 -9.89
C VAL A 94 -2.76 -18.73 -9.14
N LEU A 95 -1.71 -19.18 -8.44
CA LEU A 95 -1.67 -20.50 -7.80
C LEU A 95 -2.64 -20.61 -6.61
N ASN A 96 -2.92 -19.49 -5.95
CA ASN A 96 -3.86 -19.45 -4.83
C ASN A 96 -4.82 -18.27 -4.96
N LEU A 97 -5.91 -18.48 -5.66
CA LEU A 97 -7.03 -17.55 -5.76
C LEU A 97 -8.28 -18.24 -5.20
N GLY A 98 -8.66 -17.86 -3.96
CA GLY A 98 -9.80 -18.48 -3.28
C GLY A 98 -9.59 -19.96 -2.93
N GLY A 99 -8.34 -20.39 -2.76
CA GLY A 99 -7.98 -21.78 -2.44
C GLY A 99 -7.72 -22.68 -3.66
N GLY A 100 -7.74 -22.12 -4.88
CA GLY A 100 -7.50 -22.85 -6.12
C GLY A 100 -6.53 -22.16 -7.07
N ASP A 101 -6.04 -22.93 -8.04
CA ASP A 101 -5.21 -22.47 -9.16
C ASP A 101 -6.11 -21.97 -10.30
N VAL A 102 -5.90 -20.73 -10.73
CA VAL A 102 -6.71 -20.09 -11.77
C VAL A 102 -5.81 -19.58 -12.89
N ASP A 103 -6.01 -20.12 -14.09
CA ASP A 103 -5.30 -19.71 -15.30
C ASP A 103 -6.24 -18.93 -16.24
N THR A 104 -5.94 -17.64 -16.41
CA THR A 104 -6.74 -16.73 -17.26
C THR A 104 -6.61 -17.01 -18.75
N ALA A 105 -5.71 -17.88 -19.18
CA ALA A 105 -5.63 -18.33 -20.57
C ALA A 105 -6.81 -19.21 -20.96
N THR A 106 -7.49 -19.81 -19.97
CA THR A 106 -8.72 -20.57 -20.20
C THR A 106 -9.97 -19.70 -20.06
N PRO A 107 -11.04 -19.94 -20.84
CA PRO A 107 -12.30 -19.18 -20.69
C PRO A 107 -12.88 -19.24 -19.28
N MET A 108 -12.87 -20.43 -18.68
CA MET A 108 -13.34 -20.64 -17.32
C MET A 108 -12.48 -19.92 -16.29
N GLY A 109 -11.15 -20.00 -16.41
CA GLY A 109 -10.22 -19.29 -15.51
C GLY A 109 -10.35 -17.77 -15.64
N SER A 110 -10.55 -17.24 -16.84
CA SER A 110 -10.81 -15.81 -17.05
C SER A 110 -12.11 -15.36 -16.37
N MET A 111 -13.17 -16.14 -16.47
CA MET A 111 -14.44 -15.87 -15.78
C MET A 111 -14.26 -15.92 -14.24
N VAL A 112 -13.66 -16.98 -13.72
CA VAL A 112 -13.40 -17.14 -12.29
C VAL A 112 -12.54 -15.99 -11.77
N PHE A 113 -11.48 -15.63 -12.49
CA PHE A 113 -10.62 -14.50 -12.12
C PHE A 113 -11.42 -13.18 -12.00
N THR A 114 -12.28 -12.88 -12.97
CA THR A 114 -13.12 -11.68 -12.97
C THR A 114 -14.06 -11.64 -11.77
N VAL A 115 -14.74 -12.75 -11.48
CA VAL A 115 -15.65 -12.85 -10.34
C VAL A 115 -14.91 -12.71 -9.01
N MET A 116 -13.79 -13.41 -8.85
CA MET A 116 -13.00 -13.34 -7.60
C MET A 116 -12.38 -11.95 -7.38
N ALA A 117 -11.95 -11.30 -8.46
CA ALA A 117 -11.46 -9.95 -8.38
C ALA A 117 -12.56 -8.96 -7.96
N ALA A 118 -13.77 -9.09 -8.49
CA ALA A 118 -14.93 -8.28 -8.10
C ALA A 118 -15.29 -8.50 -6.60
N LEU A 119 -15.28 -9.73 -6.12
CA LEU A 119 -15.53 -10.05 -4.71
C LEU A 119 -14.46 -9.47 -3.79
N ALA A 120 -13.19 -9.56 -4.17
CA ALA A 120 -12.09 -8.97 -3.41
C ALA A 120 -12.21 -7.43 -3.33
N GLN A 121 -12.65 -6.78 -4.41
CA GLN A 121 -12.93 -5.35 -4.41
C GLN A 121 -14.07 -5.00 -3.44
N MET A 122 -15.17 -5.72 -3.49
CA MET A 122 -16.31 -5.53 -2.61
C MET A 122 -15.92 -5.66 -1.12
N GLU A 123 -15.13 -6.67 -0.78
CA GLU A 123 -14.62 -6.82 0.61
C GLU A 123 -13.78 -5.63 1.07
N LEU A 124 -12.96 -5.06 0.20
CA LEU A 124 -12.16 -3.88 0.53
C LEU A 124 -13.04 -2.65 0.75
N GLU A 125 -14.07 -2.47 -0.07
CA GLU A 125 -15.03 -1.38 0.07
C GLU A 125 -15.79 -1.48 1.39
N ILE A 126 -16.33 -2.64 1.73
CA ILE A 126 -17.00 -2.89 3.01
C ILE A 126 -16.07 -2.60 4.22
N LYS A 127 -14.79 -3.00 4.14
CA LYS A 127 -13.81 -2.69 5.19
C LYS A 127 -13.56 -1.19 5.31
N ARG A 128 -13.46 -0.47 4.20
CA ARG A 128 -13.29 1.00 4.19
C ARG A 128 -14.49 1.71 4.79
N GLU A 129 -15.71 1.33 4.42
CA GLU A 129 -16.95 1.87 4.98
C GLU A 129 -16.98 1.67 6.50
N ARG A 130 -16.72 0.46 7.00
CA ARG A 130 -16.69 0.18 8.44
C ARG A 130 -15.65 1.03 9.19
N ILE A 131 -14.46 1.26 8.61
CA ILE A 131 -13.44 2.12 9.20
C ILE A 131 -13.94 3.57 9.22
N THR A 132 -14.50 4.07 8.11
CA THR A 132 -15.02 5.43 8.00
C THR A 132 -16.14 5.68 9.00
N ASP A 133 -17.10 4.76 9.12
CA ASP A 133 -18.20 4.82 10.09
C ASP A 133 -17.70 4.78 11.53
N SER A 134 -16.73 3.92 11.83
CA SER A 134 -16.11 3.83 13.15
C SER A 134 -15.39 5.13 13.53
N VAL A 135 -14.69 5.75 12.59
CA VAL A 135 -14.02 7.05 12.79
C VAL A 135 -15.07 8.15 12.98
N ALA A 136 -16.13 8.19 12.15
CA ALA A 136 -17.20 9.16 12.25
C ALA A 136 -17.92 9.08 13.62
N LYS A 137 -18.27 7.87 14.07
CA LYS A 137 -18.89 7.63 15.38
C LYS A 137 -18.00 8.08 16.54
N ARG A 138 -16.70 7.76 16.51
CA ARG A 138 -15.75 8.21 17.54
C ARG A 138 -15.58 9.73 17.54
N ARG A 139 -15.53 10.35 16.37
CA ARG A 139 -15.47 11.81 16.25
C ARG A 139 -16.73 12.49 16.82
N ALA A 140 -17.91 11.96 16.51
CA ALA A 140 -19.17 12.45 17.05
C ALA A 140 -19.28 12.28 18.58
N ALA A 141 -18.66 11.23 19.12
CA ALA A 141 -18.56 10.98 20.57
C ALA A 141 -17.47 11.81 21.26
N GLY A 142 -16.77 12.72 20.57
CA GLY A 142 -15.67 13.52 21.10
C GLY A 142 -14.44 12.71 21.52
N GLN A 143 -14.32 11.47 21.05
CA GLN A 143 -13.18 10.61 21.40
C GLN A 143 -11.94 11.01 20.60
N ASP A 144 -10.77 10.88 21.24
CA ASP A 144 -9.49 11.03 20.56
C ASP A 144 -9.35 9.94 19.48
N LEU A 145 -9.20 10.37 18.24
CA LEU A 145 -9.04 9.45 17.09
C LEU A 145 -7.61 8.92 16.96
N GLY A 146 -6.76 9.28 17.91
CA GLY A 146 -5.33 9.05 17.84
C GLY A 146 -4.65 10.01 16.87
N GLY A 147 -3.37 9.89 16.75
CA GLY A 147 -2.52 10.74 15.94
C GLY A 147 -1.21 11.02 16.66
N ARG A 148 -0.26 11.66 15.96
CA ARG A 148 0.97 12.11 16.59
C ARG A 148 0.62 13.20 17.62
N ARG A 149 0.88 12.94 18.90
CA ARG A 149 0.70 13.96 19.94
C ARG A 149 1.44 15.23 19.53
N PRO A 150 0.84 16.43 19.77
CA PRO A 150 1.55 17.68 19.53
C PRO A 150 2.91 17.65 20.25
N THR A 151 3.97 17.95 19.55
CA THR A 151 5.33 17.96 20.11
C THR A 151 5.48 19.01 21.21
N PHE A 152 4.59 20.01 21.21
CA PHE A 152 4.58 21.13 22.16
C PHE A 152 3.20 21.27 22.77
N THR A 153 3.18 21.49 24.08
CA THR A 153 1.95 21.74 24.84
C THR A 153 1.45 23.18 24.61
N ASP A 154 0.15 23.41 24.83
CA ASP A 154 -0.44 24.74 24.73
C ASP A 154 0.20 25.74 25.73
N SER A 155 0.68 25.25 26.88
CA SER A 155 1.43 26.05 27.86
C SER A 155 2.77 26.55 27.29
N GLN A 156 3.49 25.68 26.59
CA GLN A 156 4.74 26.06 25.91
C GLN A 156 4.50 27.09 24.80
N ILE A 157 3.44 26.94 24.04
CA ILE A 157 3.07 27.89 22.99
C ILE A 157 2.61 29.23 23.58
N ARG A 158 1.87 29.24 24.70
CA ARG A 158 1.52 30.49 25.40
C ARG A 158 2.74 31.19 25.97
N ASN A 159 3.71 30.46 26.48
CA ASN A 159 4.98 31.08 26.93
C ASN A 159 5.75 31.67 25.74
N ALA A 160 5.83 31.00 24.62
CA ALA A 160 6.42 31.51 23.39
C ALA A 160 5.75 32.82 22.95
N LEU A 161 4.41 32.89 23.00
CA LEU A 161 3.67 34.10 22.67
C LEU A 161 4.03 35.25 23.62
N ARG A 162 4.12 35.02 24.95
CA ARG A 162 4.52 36.04 25.92
C ARG A 162 5.93 36.58 25.66
N LEU A 163 6.88 35.71 25.27
CA LEU A 163 8.25 36.15 24.95
C LEU A 163 8.23 37.05 23.71
N ILE A 164 7.44 36.72 22.69
CA ILE A 164 7.29 37.55 21.49
C ILE A 164 6.65 38.90 21.84
N ASP A 165 5.58 38.89 22.65
CA ASP A 165 4.89 40.09 23.10
C ASP A 165 5.83 40.96 24.01
N GLY A 166 6.77 40.31 24.69
CA GLY A 166 7.83 40.96 25.46
C GLY A 166 8.98 41.53 24.62
N GLY A 167 8.92 41.38 23.28
CA GLY A 167 9.89 41.95 22.34
C GLY A 167 10.96 41.01 21.83
N GLU A 168 10.92 39.71 22.20
CA GLU A 168 11.87 38.76 21.64
C GLU A 168 11.54 38.43 20.17
N PRO A 169 12.54 38.30 19.29
CA PRO A 169 12.33 38.00 17.91
C PRO A 169 11.65 36.61 17.73
N ALA A 170 10.51 36.55 17.06
CA ALA A 170 9.78 35.31 16.83
C ALA A 170 10.62 34.21 16.13
N THR A 171 11.66 34.61 15.40
CA THR A 171 12.63 33.71 14.78
C THR A 171 13.47 32.97 15.81
N GLN A 172 13.93 33.73 16.85
CA GLN A 172 14.72 33.19 17.95
C GLN A 172 13.87 32.24 18.80
N VAL A 173 12.69 32.70 19.21
CA VAL A 173 11.73 31.88 20.01
C VAL A 173 11.36 30.58 19.28
N ALA A 174 11.14 30.60 17.96
CA ALA A 174 10.86 29.40 17.18
C ALA A 174 12.08 28.48 17.13
N HIS A 175 13.28 29.01 16.96
CA HIS A 175 14.52 28.24 16.95
C HIS A 175 14.75 27.52 18.29
N ASP A 176 14.56 28.22 19.41
CA ASP A 176 14.75 27.68 20.76
C ASP A 176 13.76 26.55 21.07
N LEU A 177 12.57 26.61 20.48
CA LEU A 177 11.58 25.52 20.52
C LEU A 177 11.84 24.43 19.46
N GLY A 178 12.88 24.54 18.62
CA GLY A 178 13.17 23.54 17.57
C GLY A 178 12.10 23.45 16.48
N MET A 179 11.39 24.56 16.20
CA MET A 179 10.35 24.60 15.16
C MET A 179 10.56 25.76 14.18
N SER A 180 9.91 25.68 13.01
CA SER A 180 9.91 26.81 12.09
C SER A 180 9.00 27.93 12.57
N ARG A 181 9.33 29.19 12.23
CA ARG A 181 8.49 30.36 12.50
C ARG A 181 7.05 30.19 12.01
N ALA A 182 6.86 29.58 10.82
CA ALA A 182 5.54 29.31 10.27
C ALA A 182 4.74 28.33 11.15
N THR A 183 5.40 27.30 11.68
CA THR A 183 4.80 26.34 12.61
C THR A 183 4.41 27.03 13.92
N LEU A 184 5.25 27.89 14.47
CA LEU A 184 4.98 28.65 15.70
C LEU A 184 3.71 29.50 15.55
N TYR A 185 3.63 30.32 14.49
CA TYR A 185 2.45 31.18 14.27
C TYR A 185 1.16 30.38 14.00
N ARG A 186 1.25 29.23 13.32
CA ARG A 186 0.11 28.34 13.16
C ARG A 186 -0.37 27.84 14.51
N ARG A 187 0.53 27.37 15.38
CA ARG A 187 0.18 26.87 16.71
C ARG A 187 -0.37 27.96 17.63
N ILE A 188 0.12 29.19 17.53
CA ILE A 188 -0.44 30.34 18.26
C ILE A 188 -1.90 30.59 17.86
N ARG A 189 -2.24 30.51 16.56
CA ARG A 189 -3.63 30.66 16.09
C ARG A 189 -4.58 29.53 16.54
N GLU A 190 -4.01 28.35 16.76
CA GLU A 190 -4.75 27.16 17.21
C GLU A 190 -4.94 27.12 18.74
N LEU A 191 -4.35 28.06 19.50
CA LEU A 191 -4.54 28.12 20.94
C LEU A 191 -5.99 28.38 21.31
N PRO A 192 -6.58 27.59 22.23
CA PRO A 192 -7.88 27.89 22.77
C PRO A 192 -7.84 29.22 23.56
N PRO A 193 -8.94 29.99 23.57
CA PRO A 193 -9.04 31.22 24.34
C PRO A 193 -8.65 30.94 25.80
N ALA A 194 -7.91 31.86 26.42
CA ALA A 194 -7.54 31.73 27.83
C ALA A 194 -8.80 31.60 28.66
N THR A 195 -9.01 30.47 29.30
CA THR A 195 -10.06 30.31 30.29
C THR A 195 -9.74 31.23 31.45
N SER A 196 -10.44 32.33 31.55
CA SER A 196 -10.38 33.21 32.72
C SER A 196 -10.89 32.40 33.91
N ILE A 197 -10.03 32.21 34.90
CA ILE A 197 -10.41 31.68 36.23
C ILE A 197 -10.94 32.86 37.03
#